data_652c83ad3a1d059d504e8e95f02e6d47
#
_entry.id   652c83ad3a1d059d504e8e95f02e6d47
#
_cell.length_a   1.000
_cell.length_b   1.000
_cell.length_c   1.000
_cell.angle_alpha   90.00
_cell.angle_beta   90.00
_cell.angle_gamma   90.00
#
_symmetry.space_group_name_H-M   'P 1'
#
loop_
_entity.id
_entity.type
_entity.pdbx_description
1 polymer ?
#
loop_
_entity_poly.entity_id
_entity_poly.type
_entity_poly.pdbx_seq_one_letter_code
_entity_poly.pdbx_strand_id
1 'polypeptide(L)'
;YEIAQCLVGSEMCIRDRKVVIAKWLTRDSEILIFDEPTRGIDVGAKNEIYKLMNRLAAEGKSIIMISSEMTEVLRMSDRIIVMCEGKITGNIDISEATQEHIMNHATRNIN
;
A
#
# COMPACT_ATOMS: atom_id res chain seq x y z
N TYR A 1 -12.37 -10.18 11.98
CA TYR A 1 -11.13 -9.57 11.56
C TYR A 1 -10.83 -8.37 12.44
N GLU A 2 -9.73 -8.41 13.17
CA GLU A 2 -9.44 -7.42 14.20
C GLU A 2 -9.39 -5.98 13.70
N ILE A 3 -8.97 -5.78 12.45
CA ILE A 3 -8.90 -4.45 11.86
C ILE A 3 -10.28 -3.79 11.80
N ALA A 4 -11.33 -4.58 11.56
CA ALA A 4 -12.68 -4.04 11.46
C ALA A 4 -13.16 -3.42 12.77
N GLN A 5 -12.70 -3.93 13.91
CA GLN A 5 -13.08 -3.38 15.21
C GLN A 5 -12.54 -1.97 15.42
N CYS A 6 -11.36 -1.69 14.87
CA CYS A 6 -10.75 -0.38 14.99
C CYS A 6 -11.46 0.69 14.17
N LEU A 7 -12.30 0.28 13.22
CA LEU A 7 -12.99 1.18 12.30
C LEU A 7 -14.40 1.53 12.75
N VAL A 8 -14.87 0.97 13.86
CA VAL A 8 -16.25 1.17 14.30
C VAL A 8 -16.49 2.64 14.64
N GLY A 9 -17.36 3.27 13.86
CA GLY A 9 -17.82 4.62 14.09
C GLY A 9 -16.83 5.74 13.83
N SER A 10 -15.61 5.46 13.36
CA SER A 10 -14.63 6.52 13.12
C SER A 10 -13.47 6.05 12.26
N GLU A 11 -12.64 7.01 11.90
CA GLU A 11 -11.39 6.72 11.21
C GLU A 11 -10.42 5.98 12.14
N MET A 12 -9.69 5.03 11.58
CA MET A 12 -8.63 4.35 12.31
C MET A 12 -7.52 5.34 12.61
N CYS A 13 -7.16 5.50 13.89
CA CYS A 13 -6.06 6.37 14.26
C CYS A 13 -4.72 5.68 13.97
N ILE A 14 -3.66 6.48 13.87
CA ILE A 14 -2.33 5.96 13.53
C ILE A 14 -1.83 4.98 14.59
N ARG A 15 -2.15 5.20 15.85
CA ARG A 15 -1.76 4.31 16.93
C ARG A 15 -2.38 2.92 16.74
N ASP A 16 -3.66 2.85 16.42
CA ASP A 16 -4.35 1.59 16.22
C ASP A 16 -3.76 0.83 15.03
N ARG A 17 -3.45 1.55 13.95
CA ARG A 17 -2.82 0.95 12.77
C ARG A 17 -1.44 0.40 13.07
N LYS A 18 -0.64 1.13 13.85
CA LYS A 18 0.69 0.66 14.28
C LYS A 18 0.60 -0.60 15.13
N VAL A 19 -0.37 -0.69 16.01
CA VAL A 19 -0.58 -1.87 16.84
C VAL A 19 -0.92 -3.09 15.97
N VAL A 20 -1.80 -2.92 15.00
CA VAL A 20 -2.17 -3.99 14.08
C VAL A 20 -0.94 -4.46 13.29
N ILE A 21 -0.17 -3.55 12.75
CA ILE A 21 1.05 -3.87 12.02
C ILE A 21 2.06 -4.60 12.92
N ALA A 22 2.24 -4.13 14.15
CA ALA A 22 3.15 -4.75 15.10
C ALA A 22 2.75 -6.20 15.40
N LYS A 23 1.48 -6.48 15.54
CA LYS A 23 0.99 -7.87 15.72
C LYS A 23 1.39 -8.77 14.57
N TRP A 24 1.25 -8.29 13.34
CA TRP A 24 1.63 -9.09 12.18
C TRP A 24 3.14 -9.29 12.07
N LEU A 25 3.92 -8.31 12.51
CA LEU A 25 5.38 -8.40 12.51
C LEU A 25 5.91 -9.46 13.46
N THR A 26 5.22 -9.72 14.56
CA THR A 26 5.64 -10.76 15.51
C THR A 26 5.49 -12.17 14.96
N ARG A 27 4.81 -12.33 13.84
CA ARG A 27 4.64 -13.63 13.18
C ARG A 27 5.79 -14.02 12.27
N ASP A 28 6.79 -13.15 12.16
CA ASP A 28 8.01 -13.39 11.37
C ASP A 28 7.75 -13.81 9.92
N SER A 29 6.76 -13.16 9.31
CA SER A 29 6.45 -13.41 7.90
C SER A 29 7.45 -12.70 7.00
N GLU A 30 7.91 -13.38 5.96
CA GLU A 30 8.83 -12.81 4.97
C GLU A 30 8.10 -11.91 3.95
N ILE A 31 6.84 -12.18 3.71
CA ILE A 31 6.01 -11.43 2.78
C ILE A 31 4.88 -10.75 3.55
N LEU A 32 4.77 -9.45 3.41
CA LEU A 32 3.76 -8.64 4.08
C LEU A 32 2.88 -7.96 3.04
N ILE A 33 1.57 -8.05 3.25
CA ILE A 33 0.59 -7.41 2.38
C ILE A 33 -0.11 -6.31 3.16
N PHE A 34 0.01 -5.07 2.67
CA PHE A 34 -0.65 -3.90 3.25
C PHE A 34 -1.76 -3.44 2.31
N ASP A 35 -3.00 -3.57 2.74
CA ASP A 35 -4.17 -3.17 1.96
C ASP A 35 -4.63 -1.79 2.40
N GLU A 36 -4.44 -0.79 1.55
CA GLU A 36 -4.80 0.60 1.81
C GLU A 36 -4.27 1.09 3.17
N PRO A 37 -2.94 0.99 3.42
CA PRO A 37 -2.40 1.19 4.76
C PRO A 37 -2.54 2.61 5.32
N THR A 38 -2.73 3.59 4.44
CA THR A 38 -2.84 5.00 4.86
C THR A 38 -4.21 5.61 4.60
N ARG A 39 -5.20 4.77 4.28
CA ARG A 39 -6.54 5.25 4.00
C ARG A 39 -7.15 5.89 5.25
N GLY A 40 -7.67 7.10 5.10
CA GLY A 40 -8.29 7.83 6.20
C GLY A 40 -7.32 8.45 7.20
N ILE A 41 -6.03 8.48 6.87
CA ILE A 41 -4.97 9.03 7.73
C ILE A 41 -4.49 10.34 7.12
N ASP A 42 -4.19 11.34 7.97
CA ASP A 42 -3.69 12.62 7.48
C ASP A 42 -2.24 12.53 6.97
N VAL A 43 -1.80 13.58 6.26
CA VAL A 43 -0.51 13.59 5.55
C VAL A 43 0.67 13.38 6.51
N GLY A 44 0.65 14.01 7.68
CA GLY A 44 1.74 13.87 8.63
C GLY A 44 1.87 12.46 9.17
N ALA A 45 0.74 11.81 9.42
CA ALA A 45 0.72 10.45 9.94
C ALA A 45 1.09 9.42 8.87
N LYS A 46 0.79 9.69 7.61
CA LYS A 46 1.16 8.80 6.50
C LYS A 46 2.66 8.56 6.43
N ASN A 47 3.45 9.59 6.68
CA ASN A 47 4.91 9.49 6.63
C ASN A 47 5.46 8.47 7.63
N GLU A 48 4.85 8.33 8.78
CA GLU A 48 5.29 7.33 9.76
C GLU A 48 5.03 5.91 9.26
N ILE A 49 3.90 5.69 8.60
CA ILE A 49 3.58 4.39 8.00
C ILE A 49 4.60 4.07 6.89
N TYR A 50 4.92 5.06 6.05
CA TYR A 50 5.89 4.88 4.98
C TYR A 50 7.29 4.55 5.51
N LYS A 51 7.71 5.21 6.59
CA LYS A 51 8.99 4.92 7.24
C LYS A 51 9.04 3.50 7.77
N LEU A 52 7.94 3.05 8.35
CA LEU A 52 7.84 1.68 8.86
C LEU A 52 7.97 0.67 7.72
N MET A 53 7.27 0.89 6.61
CA MET A 53 7.34 0.01 5.44
C MET A 53 8.76 -0.03 4.86
N ASN A 54 9.41 1.12 4.75
CA ASN A 54 10.78 1.19 4.25
C ASN A 54 11.76 0.45 5.17
N ARG A 55 11.56 0.56 6.48
CA ARG A 55 12.39 -0.16 7.45
C ARG A 55 12.24 -1.67 7.27
N LEU A 56 11.01 -2.15 7.10
CA LEU A 56 10.75 -3.56 6.92
C LEU A 56 11.37 -4.09 5.63
N ALA A 57 11.27 -3.31 4.56
CA ALA A 57 11.92 -3.68 3.30
C ALA A 57 13.44 -3.73 3.44
N ALA A 58 14.02 -2.80 4.18
CA ALA A 58 15.47 -2.79 4.44
C ALA A 58 15.92 -3.99 5.28
N GLU A 59 15.04 -4.55 6.09
CA GLU A 59 15.31 -5.75 6.88
C GLU A 59 15.20 -7.04 6.07
N GLY A 60 14.92 -6.94 4.79
CA GLY A 60 14.84 -8.09 3.89
C GLY A 60 13.44 -8.65 3.68
N LYS A 61 12.41 -7.97 4.18
CA LYS A 61 11.03 -8.41 3.97
C LYS A 61 10.52 -7.93 2.62
N SER A 62 9.66 -8.73 2.00
CA SER A 62 9.00 -8.37 0.75
C SER A 62 7.64 -7.77 1.08
N ILE A 63 7.34 -6.61 0.51
CA ILE A 63 6.12 -5.87 0.79
C ILE A 63 5.28 -5.73 -0.47
N ILE A 64 4.00 -6.10 -0.34
CA ILE A 64 3.00 -5.83 -1.37
C ILE A 64 2.05 -4.79 -0.78
N MET A 65 2.02 -3.61 -1.40
CA MET A 65 1.14 -2.53 -0.97
C MET A 65 0.00 -2.37 -1.99
N ILE A 66 -1.21 -2.41 -1.50
CA ILE A 66 -2.40 -2.17 -2.32
C ILE A 66 -2.88 -0.75 -2.01
N SER A 67 -2.98 0.09 -3.03
CA SER A 67 -3.40 1.47 -2.84
C SER A 67 -4.18 1.96 -4.05
N SER A 68 -5.19 2.77 -3.78
CA SER A 68 -5.94 3.51 -4.80
C SER A 68 -5.40 4.93 -5.02
N GLU A 69 -4.43 5.36 -4.21
CA GLU A 69 -3.84 6.68 -4.33
C GLU A 69 -2.59 6.64 -5.22
N MET A 70 -2.66 7.32 -6.35
CA MET A 70 -1.59 7.34 -7.35
C MET A 70 -0.27 7.87 -6.77
N THR A 71 -0.33 8.94 -5.99
CA THR A 71 0.86 9.55 -5.41
C THR A 71 1.55 8.61 -4.43
N GLU A 72 0.79 7.86 -3.66
CA GLU A 72 1.32 6.87 -2.72
C GLU A 72 2.03 5.74 -3.48
N VAL A 73 1.39 5.22 -4.52
CA VAL A 73 1.95 4.15 -5.35
C VAL A 73 3.27 4.58 -5.98
N LEU A 74 3.31 5.78 -6.57
CA LEU A 74 4.53 6.28 -7.22
C LEU A 74 5.66 6.54 -6.22
N ARG A 75 5.32 6.96 -5.01
CA ARG A 75 6.30 7.29 -3.98
C ARG A 75 6.94 6.06 -3.35
N MET A 76 6.15 5.02 -3.12
CA MET A 76 6.55 3.90 -2.28
C MET A 76 6.98 2.65 -3.03
N SER A 77 6.63 2.52 -4.30
CA SER A 77 6.82 1.27 -5.03
C SER A 77 8.14 1.22 -5.77
N ASP A 78 8.72 0.03 -5.83
CA ASP A 78 9.85 -0.26 -6.73
C ASP A 78 9.34 -0.80 -8.07
N ARG A 79 8.21 -1.48 -8.03
CA ARG A 79 7.53 -2.03 -9.20
C ARG A 79 6.03 -1.90 -8.98
N ILE A 80 5.32 -1.56 -10.03
CA ILE A 80 3.89 -1.31 -9.97
C ILE A 80 3.14 -2.32 -10.83
N ILE A 81 2.19 -3.01 -10.20
CA ILE A 81 1.26 -3.89 -10.89
C ILE A 81 -0.06 -3.13 -11.01
N VAL A 82 -0.53 -2.96 -12.21
CA VAL A 82 -1.82 -2.29 -12.47
C VAL A 82 -2.88 -3.34 -12.72
N MET A 83 -4.02 -3.20 -12.06
CA MET A 83 -5.16 -4.10 -12.24
C MET A 83 -6.36 -3.34 -12.76
N CYS A 84 -7.09 -3.98 -13.64
CA CYS A 84 -8.33 -3.45 -14.18
C CYS A 84 -9.30 -4.60 -14.39
N GLU A 85 -10.50 -4.49 -13.80
CA GLU A 85 -11.57 -5.49 -13.91
C GLU A 85 -11.11 -6.91 -13.57
N GLY A 86 -10.31 -7.06 -12.53
CA GLY A 86 -9.85 -8.37 -12.05
C GLY A 86 -8.67 -8.95 -12.83
N LYS A 87 -8.10 -8.19 -13.75
CA LYS A 87 -6.98 -8.64 -14.57
C LYS A 87 -5.77 -7.73 -14.37
N ILE A 88 -4.59 -8.32 -14.49
CA ILE A 88 -3.35 -7.55 -14.49
C ILE A 88 -3.16 -6.97 -15.89
N THR A 89 -3.18 -5.64 -15.99
CA THR A 89 -3.04 -4.93 -17.27
C THR A 89 -1.71 -4.24 -17.44
N GLY A 90 -0.91 -4.15 -16.37
CA GLY A 90 0.40 -3.53 -16.46
C GLY A 90 1.34 -4.04 -15.38
N ASN A 91 2.62 -4.08 -15.71
CA ASN A 91 3.71 -4.41 -14.81
C ASN A 91 4.84 -3.44 -15.14
N ILE A 92 5.01 -2.41 -14.32
CA ILE A 92 5.84 -1.25 -14.65
C ILE A 92 6.92 -1.09 -13.60
N ASP A 93 8.18 -0.97 -14.06
CA ASP A 93 9.28 -0.60 -13.18
C ASP A 93 9.13 0.86 -12.79
N ILE A 94 9.52 1.20 -11.55
CA ILE A 94 9.39 2.58 -11.06
C ILE A 94 10.17 3.58 -11.91
N SER A 95 11.25 3.16 -12.52
CA SER A 95 12.04 4.01 -13.42
C SER A 95 11.26 4.49 -14.64
N GLU A 96 10.25 3.75 -15.05
CA GLU A 96 9.40 4.06 -16.20
C GLU A 96 8.00 4.50 -15.79
N ALA A 97 7.70 4.50 -14.50
CA ALA A 97 6.35 4.77 -14.01
C ALA A 97 6.07 6.27 -13.99
N THR A 98 5.02 6.64 -14.71
CA THR A 98 4.45 7.98 -14.65
C THR A 98 2.96 7.84 -14.37
N GLN A 99 2.34 8.91 -13.90
CA GLN A 99 0.92 8.91 -13.63
C GLN A 99 0.12 8.56 -14.90
N GLU A 100 0.51 9.12 -16.03
CA GLU A 100 -0.11 8.87 -17.31
C GLU A 100 0.04 7.41 -17.74
N HIS A 101 1.24 6.84 -17.59
CA HIS A 101 1.52 5.47 -17.95
C HIS A 101 0.64 4.48 -17.15
N ILE A 102 0.54 4.72 -15.85
CA ILE A 102 -0.29 3.88 -14.96
C ILE A 102 -1.76 3.99 -15.34
N MET A 103 -2.25 5.20 -15.60
CA MET A 103 -3.65 5.41 -15.98
C MET A 103 -3.99 4.77 -17.32
N ASN A 104 -3.07 4.76 -18.27
CA ASN A 104 -3.28 4.07 -19.52
C ASN A 104 -3.53 2.57 -19.33
N HIS A 105 -2.78 1.94 -18.43
CA HIS A 105 -3.00 0.54 -18.10
C HIS A 105 -4.28 0.32 -17.30
N ALA A 106 -4.60 1.22 -16.37
CA ALA A 106 -5.78 1.11 -15.53
C ALA A 106 -7.09 1.22 -16.32
N THR A 107 -7.06 1.93 -17.46
CA THR A 107 -8.25 2.14 -18.29
C THR A 107 -8.24 1.31 -19.57
N ARG A 108 -7.27 0.44 -19.74
CA ARG A 108 -7.03 -0.29 -21.01
C ARG A 108 -8.21 -1.13 -21.47
N ASN A 109 -8.98 -1.68 -20.56
CA ASN A 109 -10.11 -2.55 -20.89
C ASN A 109 -11.42 -1.81 -21.06
N ILE A 110 -11.43 -0.49 -20.94
CA ILE A 110 -12.64 0.32 -21.07
C ILE A 110 -12.93 0.64 -22.54
N ASN A 111 -11.99 0.50 -23.40
CA ASN A 111 -12.14 0.79 -24.83
C ASN A 111 -12.63 -0.42 -25.60
#